data_13162fa57810ddb46c7ae7543698c011
#
_entry.id   13162fa57810ddb46c7ae7543698c011
#
_cell.length_a   1.000
_cell.length_b   1.000
_cell.length_c   1.000
_cell.angle_alpha   90.00
_cell.angle_beta   90.00
_cell.angle_gamma   90.00
#
_symmetry.space_group_name_H-M   'P 1'
#
loop_
_entity.id
_entity.type
_entity.pdbx_description
1 polymer ?
#
loop_
_entity_poly.entity_id
_entity_poly.type
_entity_poly.pdbx_seq_one_letter_code
_entity_poly.pdbx_strand_id
1 'polypeptide(L)'
;STQNLLRAFAYGGYADLSRIQRWNLDFVKKSKQGSKFKTLADRISECLSFMSSCGITSKNVRQLSETNFFISHEALLLPYESAFTRVDSTTGDWYDTSAHMVWIGDRTRQLNGAHVEFCRGISNPIGIKVGPTSDYKELIKVIKRINPNNEKGKIILIVRMGASKIEKIFPNILRKIKSAKLNVVWSSEPMHANIEKSKSGYKTRNFKN
;
A
#
# COMPACT_ATOMS: atom_id res chain seq x y z
N SER A 1 -19.76 0.65 5.43
CA SER A 1 -20.55 -0.40 4.75
C SER A 1 -19.86 -0.98 3.52
N THR A 2 -19.38 -0.14 2.58
CA THR A 2 -18.68 -0.60 1.36
C THR A 2 -17.44 -1.45 1.67
N GLN A 3 -16.63 -1.06 2.65
CA GLN A 3 -15.45 -1.80 3.07
C GLN A 3 -15.77 -3.18 3.63
N ASN A 4 -16.84 -3.28 4.42
CA ASN A 4 -17.30 -4.56 4.94
C ASN A 4 -17.83 -5.46 3.83
N LEU A 5 -18.50 -4.87 2.83
CA LEU A 5 -18.95 -5.59 1.64
C LEU A 5 -17.76 -6.13 0.82
N LEU A 6 -16.75 -5.30 0.55
CA LEU A 6 -15.53 -5.73 -0.15
C LEU A 6 -14.79 -6.83 0.60
N ARG A 7 -14.71 -6.73 1.94
CA ARG A 7 -14.13 -7.78 2.78
C ARG A 7 -14.94 -9.07 2.70
N ALA A 8 -16.27 -8.97 2.73
CA ALA A 8 -17.13 -10.15 2.58
C ALA A 8 -16.92 -10.84 1.22
N PHE A 9 -16.73 -10.09 0.14
CA PHE A 9 -16.37 -10.66 -1.16
C PHE A 9 -14.98 -11.31 -1.17
N ALA A 10 -13.99 -10.66 -0.56
CA ALA A 10 -12.62 -11.17 -0.49
C ALA A 10 -12.52 -12.51 0.27
N TYR A 11 -13.31 -12.67 1.32
CA TYR A 11 -13.41 -13.92 2.10
C TYR A 11 -14.49 -14.89 1.59
N GLY A 12 -15.46 -14.42 0.80
CA GLY A 12 -16.56 -15.20 0.26
C GLY A 12 -16.24 -15.96 -1.02
N GLY A 13 -14.98 -16.12 -1.39
CA GLY A 13 -14.54 -16.89 -2.55
C GLY A 13 -14.59 -16.13 -3.88
N TYR A 14 -14.74 -14.80 -3.87
CA TYR A 14 -14.59 -13.99 -5.08
C TYR A 14 -13.16 -14.03 -5.62
N ALA A 15 -12.18 -14.20 -4.75
CA ALA A 15 -10.77 -14.32 -5.05
C ALA A 15 -10.32 -15.77 -5.30
N ASP A 16 -11.24 -16.73 -5.42
CA ASP A 16 -10.93 -18.14 -5.66
C ASP A 16 -10.14 -18.32 -6.96
N LEU A 17 -8.92 -18.80 -6.83
CA LEU A 17 -7.98 -19.01 -7.95
C LEU A 17 -8.53 -20.00 -8.98
N SER A 18 -9.44 -20.92 -8.61
CA SER A 18 -10.10 -21.83 -9.56
C SER A 18 -10.93 -21.11 -10.61
N ARG A 19 -11.28 -19.84 -10.36
CA ARG A 19 -12.07 -19.00 -11.28
C ARG A 19 -11.21 -18.14 -12.19
N ILE A 20 -9.88 -18.24 -12.15
CA ILE A 20 -8.98 -17.35 -12.88
C ILE A 20 -9.25 -17.32 -14.39
N GLN A 21 -9.69 -18.43 -14.96
CA GLN A 21 -10.06 -18.51 -16.38
C GLN A 21 -11.30 -17.67 -16.74
N ARG A 22 -12.13 -17.30 -15.74
CA ARG A 22 -13.34 -16.49 -15.92
C ARG A 22 -13.07 -15.00 -15.68
N TRP A 23 -11.91 -14.65 -15.12
CA TRP A 23 -11.60 -13.26 -14.79
C TRP A 23 -11.21 -12.48 -16.06
N ASN A 24 -11.97 -11.43 -16.35
CA ASN A 24 -11.66 -10.46 -17.40
C ASN A 24 -11.41 -11.02 -18.82
N LEU A 25 -11.99 -12.17 -19.18
CA LEU A 25 -11.76 -12.80 -20.50
C LEU A 25 -12.03 -11.85 -21.67
N ASP A 26 -13.07 -11.02 -21.59
CA ASP A 26 -13.41 -10.07 -22.67
C ASP A 26 -12.43 -8.90 -22.75
N PHE A 27 -11.94 -8.41 -21.62
CA PHE A 27 -10.90 -7.39 -21.57
C PHE A 27 -9.56 -7.94 -22.09
N VAL A 28 -9.20 -9.14 -21.69
CA VAL A 28 -7.96 -9.81 -22.09
C VAL A 28 -7.90 -10.04 -23.60
N LYS A 29 -9.00 -10.47 -24.22
CA LYS A 29 -9.10 -10.69 -25.68
C LYS A 29 -8.80 -9.43 -26.50
N LYS A 30 -9.11 -8.23 -25.96
CA LYS A 30 -8.91 -6.94 -26.61
C LYS A 30 -7.53 -6.32 -26.30
N SER A 31 -6.76 -6.90 -25.39
CA SER A 31 -5.45 -6.39 -24.97
C SER A 31 -4.32 -6.97 -25.80
N LYS A 32 -3.32 -6.15 -26.16
CA LYS A 32 -2.06 -6.61 -26.77
C LYS A 32 -1.29 -7.60 -25.88
N GLN A 33 -1.54 -7.61 -24.56
CA GLN A 33 -0.94 -8.52 -23.59
C GLN A 33 -1.82 -9.76 -23.30
N GLY A 34 -2.94 -9.91 -23.99
CA GLY A 34 -3.92 -10.97 -23.74
C GLY A 34 -3.35 -12.37 -23.83
N SER A 35 -2.44 -12.63 -24.80
CA SER A 35 -1.76 -13.93 -24.92
C SER A 35 -0.91 -14.27 -23.72
N LYS A 36 -0.16 -13.30 -23.17
CA LYS A 36 0.66 -13.49 -21.97
C LYS A 36 -0.20 -13.79 -20.75
N PHE A 37 -1.30 -13.07 -20.58
CA PHE A 37 -2.24 -13.31 -19.48
C PHE A 37 -2.85 -14.71 -19.59
N LYS A 38 -3.30 -15.10 -20.80
CA LYS A 38 -3.86 -16.43 -21.03
C LYS A 38 -2.85 -17.53 -20.68
N THR A 39 -1.60 -17.43 -21.14
CA THR A 39 -0.52 -18.37 -20.80
C THR A 39 -0.34 -18.50 -19.28
N LEU A 40 -0.37 -17.37 -18.55
CA LEU A 40 -0.26 -17.39 -17.10
C LEU A 40 -1.47 -18.07 -16.44
N ALA A 41 -2.69 -17.75 -16.89
CA ALA A 41 -3.92 -18.34 -16.39
C ALA A 41 -3.97 -19.85 -16.65
N ASP A 42 -3.50 -20.31 -17.81
CA ASP A 42 -3.41 -21.73 -18.15
C ASP A 42 -2.44 -22.47 -17.22
N ARG A 43 -1.25 -21.92 -16.98
CA ARG A 43 -0.27 -22.48 -16.03
C ARG A 43 -0.82 -22.56 -14.60
N ILE A 44 -1.52 -21.51 -14.13
CA ILE A 44 -2.15 -21.53 -12.80
C ILE A 44 -3.21 -22.63 -12.73
N SER A 45 -4.02 -22.79 -13.78
CA SER A 45 -5.04 -23.84 -13.84
C SER A 45 -4.43 -25.25 -13.82
N GLU A 46 -3.33 -25.46 -14.52
CA GLU A 46 -2.58 -26.72 -14.50
C GLU A 46 -2.03 -27.02 -13.09
N CYS A 47 -1.41 -26.03 -12.45
CA CYS A 47 -0.94 -26.17 -11.07
C CYS A 47 -2.06 -26.49 -10.08
N LEU A 48 -3.20 -25.82 -10.20
CA LEU A 48 -4.36 -26.06 -9.34
C LEU A 48 -4.95 -27.46 -9.57
N SER A 49 -4.96 -27.95 -10.80
CA SER A 49 -5.40 -29.32 -11.12
C SER A 49 -4.48 -30.34 -10.46
N PHE A 50 -3.17 -30.15 -10.56
CA PHE A 50 -2.20 -31.00 -9.87
C PHE A 50 -2.38 -30.97 -8.36
N MET A 51 -2.48 -29.80 -7.75
CA MET A 51 -2.72 -29.62 -6.31
C MET A 51 -4.01 -30.34 -5.87
N SER A 52 -5.08 -30.22 -6.67
CA SER A 52 -6.34 -30.89 -6.41
C SER A 52 -6.21 -32.42 -6.42
N SER A 53 -5.41 -32.96 -7.35
CA SER A 53 -5.11 -34.40 -7.37
C SER A 53 -4.34 -34.88 -6.14
N CYS A 54 -3.60 -33.98 -5.52
CA CYS A 54 -2.92 -34.21 -4.22
C CYS A 54 -3.82 -33.93 -3.00
N GLY A 55 -5.11 -33.67 -3.20
CA GLY A 55 -6.04 -33.35 -2.12
C GLY A 55 -6.00 -31.90 -1.60
N ILE A 56 -5.26 -31.00 -2.26
CA ILE A 56 -5.12 -29.60 -1.89
C ILE A 56 -6.14 -28.78 -2.73
N THR A 57 -7.19 -28.30 -2.09
CA THR A 57 -8.29 -27.58 -2.75
C THR A 57 -8.66 -26.32 -1.99
N SER A 58 -9.44 -25.44 -2.59
CA SER A 58 -9.98 -24.24 -1.92
C SER A 58 -10.89 -24.53 -0.74
N LYS A 59 -11.34 -25.78 -0.58
CA LYS A 59 -12.16 -26.21 0.58
C LYS A 59 -11.31 -26.43 1.84
N ASN A 60 -10.07 -26.88 1.70
CA ASN A 60 -9.17 -27.18 2.83
C ASN A 60 -7.96 -26.24 2.93
N VAL A 61 -7.70 -25.43 1.92
CA VAL A 61 -6.62 -24.42 1.92
C VAL A 61 -7.22 -23.05 1.59
N ARG A 62 -7.49 -22.25 2.61
CA ARG A 62 -8.14 -20.93 2.49
C ARG A 62 -7.40 -19.97 1.59
N GLN A 63 -6.08 -20.04 1.54
CA GLN A 63 -5.22 -19.20 0.70
C GLN A 63 -5.50 -19.35 -0.82
N LEU A 64 -6.18 -20.41 -1.22
CA LEU A 64 -6.59 -20.61 -2.63
C LEU A 64 -7.89 -19.89 -2.98
N SER A 65 -8.71 -19.53 -2.00
CA SER A 65 -10.04 -18.93 -2.22
C SER A 65 -10.23 -17.56 -1.59
N GLU A 66 -9.38 -17.20 -0.62
CA GLU A 66 -9.48 -15.96 0.12
C GLU A 66 -8.27 -15.07 -0.15
N THR A 67 -8.48 -13.76 -0.11
CA THR A 67 -7.40 -12.78 -0.15
C THR A 67 -7.56 -11.79 0.99
N ASN A 68 -6.43 -11.35 1.55
CA ASN A 68 -6.44 -10.28 2.53
C ASN A 68 -6.83 -8.96 1.87
N PHE A 69 -7.75 -8.25 2.49
CA PHE A 69 -8.20 -6.95 2.05
C PHE A 69 -7.78 -5.88 3.05
N PHE A 70 -6.84 -5.04 2.65
CA PHE A 70 -6.34 -3.93 3.45
C PHE A 70 -6.68 -2.61 2.77
N ILE A 71 -6.98 -1.60 3.58
CA ILE A 71 -7.25 -0.23 3.14
C ILE A 71 -6.30 0.75 3.79
N SER A 72 -6.02 1.83 3.08
CA SER A 72 -5.18 2.92 3.56
C SER A 72 -5.64 4.24 2.96
N HIS A 73 -5.44 5.35 3.68
CA HIS A 73 -5.67 6.70 3.17
C HIS A 73 -4.74 7.72 3.85
N GLU A 74 -4.72 8.95 3.33
CA GLU A 74 -4.03 10.06 3.96
C GLU A 74 -4.79 10.52 5.21
N ALA A 75 -4.09 10.60 6.35
CA ALA A 75 -4.62 11.20 7.57
C ALA A 75 -4.66 12.72 7.41
N LEU A 76 -5.49 13.23 6.49
CA LEU A 76 -5.52 14.64 6.14
C LEU A 76 -6.30 15.46 7.16
N LEU A 77 -7.44 14.96 7.63
CA LEU A 77 -8.35 15.64 8.55
C LEU A 77 -8.29 14.99 9.93
N LEU A 78 -7.42 15.47 10.80
CA LEU A 78 -7.20 14.90 12.13
C LEU A 78 -8.48 14.81 13.00
N PRO A 79 -9.45 15.73 12.95
CA PRO A 79 -10.72 15.54 13.66
C PRO A 79 -11.49 14.30 13.21
N TYR A 80 -11.43 13.96 11.90
CA TYR A 80 -12.01 12.72 11.38
C TYR A 80 -11.28 11.49 11.91
N GLU A 81 -9.96 11.45 11.81
CA GLU A 81 -9.16 10.33 12.30
C GLU A 81 -9.31 10.12 13.82
N SER A 82 -9.32 11.20 14.59
CA SER A 82 -9.56 11.17 16.03
C SER A 82 -10.92 10.57 16.40
N ALA A 83 -11.96 10.88 15.59
CA ALA A 83 -13.30 10.34 15.80
C ALA A 83 -13.36 8.81 15.58
N PHE A 84 -12.43 8.22 14.83
CA PHE A 84 -12.31 6.79 14.60
C PHE A 84 -11.25 6.11 15.47
N THR A 85 -10.48 6.86 16.25
CA THR A 85 -9.43 6.30 17.11
C THR A 85 -10.04 5.61 18.32
N ARG A 86 -9.62 4.38 18.60
CA ARG A 86 -10.13 3.51 19.68
C ARG A 86 -8.99 2.81 20.39
N VAL A 87 -9.23 2.49 21.65
CA VAL A 87 -8.35 1.61 22.43
C VAL A 87 -8.70 0.15 22.09
N ASP A 88 -7.69 -0.63 21.78
CA ASP A 88 -7.82 -2.09 21.76
C ASP A 88 -7.96 -2.60 23.21
N SER A 89 -9.09 -3.19 23.53
CA SER A 89 -9.36 -3.70 24.88
C SER A 89 -8.43 -4.86 25.30
N THR A 90 -7.76 -5.50 24.35
CA THR A 90 -6.86 -6.62 24.62
C THR A 90 -5.45 -6.17 24.95
N THR A 91 -4.93 -5.17 24.22
CA THR A 91 -3.54 -4.70 24.36
C THR A 91 -3.42 -3.37 25.09
N GLY A 92 -4.48 -2.56 25.14
CA GLY A 92 -4.48 -1.20 25.64
C GLY A 92 -3.93 -0.18 24.65
N ASP A 93 -3.54 -0.62 23.45
CA ASP A 93 -3.00 0.24 22.40
C ASP A 93 -4.08 1.06 21.69
N TRP A 94 -3.71 2.24 21.23
CA TRP A 94 -4.59 3.09 20.44
C TRP A 94 -4.48 2.77 18.96
N TYR A 95 -5.60 2.55 18.30
CA TYR A 95 -5.69 2.34 16.85
C TYR A 95 -6.65 3.33 16.21
N ASP A 96 -6.23 3.93 15.11
CA ASP A 96 -7.14 4.58 14.18
C ASP A 96 -7.86 3.51 13.35
N THR A 97 -9.16 3.36 13.61
CA THR A 97 -9.99 2.33 12.94
C THR A 97 -10.58 2.80 11.62
N SER A 98 -10.21 3.98 11.15
CA SER A 98 -10.61 4.50 9.83
C SER A 98 -9.99 3.70 8.69
N ALA A 99 -8.78 3.15 8.90
CA ALA A 99 -8.04 2.32 7.95
C ALA A 99 -7.06 1.36 8.65
N HIS A 100 -6.55 0.37 7.92
CA HIS A 100 -5.48 -0.50 8.43
C HIS A 100 -4.14 0.26 8.52
N MET A 101 -3.88 1.16 7.58
CA MET A 101 -2.73 2.03 7.53
C MET A 101 -3.17 3.45 7.18
N VAL A 102 -2.61 4.45 7.82
CA VAL A 102 -2.76 5.86 7.43
C VAL A 102 -1.40 6.43 7.03
N TRP A 103 -1.39 7.47 6.18
CA TRP A 103 -0.12 8.12 5.83
C TRP A 103 -0.16 9.62 6.03
N ILE A 104 1.03 10.17 6.31
CA ILE A 104 1.28 11.60 6.40
C ILE A 104 1.70 12.10 5.02
N GLY A 105 1.07 13.18 4.56
CA GLY A 105 1.41 13.85 3.31
C GLY A 105 2.77 14.53 3.34
N ASP A 106 3.32 14.85 2.17
CA ASP A 106 4.60 15.54 2.04
C ASP A 106 4.57 16.95 2.66
N ARG A 107 3.38 17.56 2.71
CA ARG A 107 3.15 18.92 3.26
C ARG A 107 2.81 18.94 4.75
N THR A 108 2.52 17.81 5.35
CA THR A 108 2.03 17.69 6.74
C THR A 108 2.96 16.90 7.65
N ARG A 109 4.21 16.62 7.20
CA ARG A 109 5.20 15.81 7.93
C ARG A 109 6.20 16.61 8.75
N GLN A 110 5.89 17.85 9.11
CA GLN A 110 6.75 18.65 9.99
C GLN A 110 6.92 17.95 11.35
N LEU A 111 8.15 17.89 11.85
CA LEU A 111 8.52 17.14 13.06
C LEU A 111 7.62 17.47 14.27
N ASN A 112 7.30 18.74 14.45
CA ASN A 112 6.46 19.25 15.54
C ASN A 112 5.02 19.52 15.10
N GLY A 113 4.60 18.96 13.94
CA GLY A 113 3.26 19.14 13.40
C GLY A 113 2.25 18.17 14.03
N ALA A 114 0.98 18.58 14.04
CA ALA A 114 -0.11 17.81 14.62
C ALA A 114 -0.26 16.40 13.99
N HIS A 115 0.01 16.25 12.69
CA HIS A 115 -0.06 14.95 12.00
C HIS A 115 1.00 13.96 12.49
N VAL A 116 2.22 14.43 12.73
CA VAL A 116 3.30 13.59 13.28
C VAL A 116 2.97 13.18 14.70
N GLU A 117 2.44 14.10 15.51
CA GLU A 117 2.05 13.82 16.88
C GLU A 117 0.88 12.85 16.98
N PHE A 118 -0.15 13.02 16.15
CA PHE A 118 -1.25 12.06 16.04
C PHE A 118 -0.74 10.66 15.68
N CYS A 119 0.06 10.54 14.63
CA CYS A 119 0.60 9.26 14.19
C CYS A 119 1.55 8.60 15.19
N ARG A 120 2.20 9.39 16.05
CA ARG A 120 2.99 8.88 17.17
C ARG A 120 2.11 8.18 18.22
N GLY A 121 0.87 8.64 18.39
CA GLY A 121 -0.06 8.16 19.40
C GLY A 121 -0.85 6.92 19.01
N ILE A 122 -0.77 6.43 17.77
CA ILE A 122 -1.52 5.27 17.30
C ILE A 122 -0.60 4.10 16.91
N SER A 123 -1.07 2.88 17.07
CA SER A 123 -0.31 1.65 16.81
C SER A 123 -0.39 1.14 15.37
N ASN A 124 -1.21 1.75 14.52
CA ASN A 124 -1.28 1.44 13.08
C ASN A 124 0.10 1.54 12.41
N PRO A 125 0.35 0.79 11.33
CA PRO A 125 1.40 1.12 10.37
C PRO A 125 1.21 2.51 9.79
N ILE A 126 2.30 3.28 9.69
CA ILE A 126 2.27 4.69 9.24
C ILE A 126 3.06 4.85 7.94
N GLY A 127 2.38 5.34 6.91
CA GLY A 127 3.02 5.78 5.68
C GLY A 127 3.55 7.22 5.81
N ILE A 128 4.72 7.49 5.24
CA ILE A 128 5.28 8.84 5.15
C ILE A 128 5.61 9.12 3.69
N LYS A 129 4.99 10.15 3.11
CA LYS A 129 5.30 10.57 1.74
C LYS A 129 6.68 11.21 1.67
N VAL A 130 7.49 10.76 0.69
CA VAL A 130 8.86 11.22 0.46
C VAL A 130 8.94 11.80 -0.95
N GLY A 131 8.95 13.12 -1.04
CA GLY A 131 9.03 13.86 -2.31
C GLY A 131 10.47 14.22 -2.70
N PRO A 132 10.67 14.87 -3.86
CA PRO A 132 12.00 15.22 -4.35
C PRO A 132 12.72 16.30 -3.53
N THR A 133 11.99 17.04 -2.70
CA THR A 133 12.52 18.08 -1.80
C THR A 133 12.71 17.59 -0.36
N SER A 134 12.52 16.29 -0.12
CA SER A 134 12.63 15.73 1.24
C SER A 134 14.07 15.76 1.74
N ASP A 135 14.29 16.38 2.90
CA ASP A 135 15.57 16.29 3.62
C ASP A 135 15.59 14.97 4.42
N TYR A 136 16.61 14.16 4.17
CA TYR A 136 16.81 12.90 4.89
C TYR A 136 17.05 13.07 6.38
N LYS A 137 17.64 14.20 6.83
CA LYS A 137 17.87 14.47 8.25
C LYS A 137 16.57 14.69 9.00
N GLU A 138 15.65 15.48 8.41
CA GLU A 138 14.31 15.66 8.96
C GLU A 138 13.53 14.36 8.92
N LEU A 139 13.60 13.61 7.83
CA LEU A 139 12.91 12.33 7.68
C LEU A 139 13.34 11.33 8.76
N ILE A 140 14.64 11.24 9.07
CA ILE A 140 15.16 10.41 10.18
C ILE A 140 14.56 10.84 11.52
N LYS A 141 14.44 12.14 11.79
CA LYS A 141 13.84 12.66 13.03
C LYS A 141 12.36 12.29 13.13
N VAL A 142 11.60 12.44 12.03
CA VAL A 142 10.17 12.07 11.96
C VAL A 142 9.99 10.58 12.18
N ILE A 143 10.78 9.73 11.53
CA ILE A 143 10.73 8.27 11.71
C ILE A 143 10.97 7.91 13.18
N LYS A 144 12.02 8.46 13.80
CA LYS A 144 12.34 8.20 15.22
C LYS A 144 11.26 8.72 16.17
N ARG A 145 10.58 9.82 15.81
CA ARG A 145 9.47 10.38 16.60
C ARG A 145 8.26 9.46 16.61
N ILE A 146 7.89 8.92 15.44
CA ILE A 146 6.72 8.04 15.28
C ILE A 146 7.02 6.61 15.74
N ASN A 147 8.23 6.12 15.50
CA ASN A 147 8.66 4.76 15.83
C ASN A 147 9.93 4.75 16.69
N PRO A 148 9.85 5.19 17.95
CA PRO A 148 11.02 5.30 18.85
C PRO A 148 11.66 3.93 19.13
N ASN A 149 10.88 2.85 19.15
CA ASN A 149 11.33 1.49 19.39
C ASN A 149 11.90 0.81 18.13
N ASN A 150 11.91 1.51 17.01
CA ASN A 150 12.38 0.99 15.72
C ASN A 150 11.73 -0.34 15.32
N GLU A 151 10.42 -0.46 15.57
CA GLU A 151 9.62 -1.64 15.28
C GLU A 151 9.57 -1.91 13.78
N LYS A 152 9.67 -3.20 13.42
CA LYS A 152 9.56 -3.65 12.02
C LYS A 152 8.10 -3.53 11.56
N GLY A 153 7.89 -3.07 10.33
CA GLY A 153 6.56 -2.94 9.75
C GLY A 153 5.78 -1.68 10.16
N LYS A 154 6.28 -0.91 11.15
CA LYS A 154 5.60 0.31 11.63
C LYS A 154 5.67 1.47 10.63
N ILE A 155 6.78 1.65 9.93
CA ILE A 155 6.99 2.78 9.01
C ILE A 155 7.09 2.32 7.56
N ILE A 156 6.30 2.95 6.70
CA ILE A 156 6.34 2.77 5.25
C ILE A 156 6.73 4.11 4.60
N LEU A 157 7.88 4.17 3.94
CA LEU A 157 8.31 5.34 3.18
C LEU A 157 7.76 5.26 1.76
N ILE A 158 6.84 6.16 1.42
CA ILE A 158 6.14 6.18 0.14
C ILE A 158 6.81 7.21 -0.78
N VAL A 159 7.67 6.72 -1.66
CA VAL A 159 8.49 7.54 -2.56
C VAL A 159 7.65 8.05 -3.73
N ARG A 160 7.58 9.40 -3.90
CA ARG A 160 6.86 10.09 -4.97
C ARG A 160 7.73 11.17 -5.63
N MET A 161 8.68 10.77 -6.44
CA MET A 161 9.68 11.70 -7.01
C MET A 161 9.54 11.91 -8.52
N GLY A 162 8.77 11.08 -9.20
CA GLY A 162 8.64 11.04 -10.64
C GLY A 162 9.84 10.40 -11.34
N ALA A 163 9.63 9.90 -12.56
CA ALA A 163 10.62 9.16 -13.33
C ALA A 163 11.90 9.96 -13.55
N SER A 164 11.80 11.26 -13.83
CA SER A 164 12.95 12.13 -14.16
C SER A 164 13.88 12.44 -12.98
N LYS A 165 13.42 12.27 -11.73
CA LYS A 165 14.15 12.68 -10.52
C LYS A 165 14.55 11.53 -9.61
N ILE A 166 13.84 10.40 -9.68
CA ILE A 166 13.99 9.31 -8.72
C ILE A 166 15.41 8.72 -8.73
N GLU A 167 15.98 8.50 -9.89
CA GLU A 167 17.34 7.93 -10.03
C GLU A 167 18.43 8.83 -9.42
N LYS A 168 18.23 10.14 -9.48
CA LYS A 168 19.21 11.11 -8.97
C LYS A 168 19.11 11.34 -7.46
N ILE A 169 17.88 11.32 -6.90
CA ILE A 169 17.63 11.77 -5.52
C ILE A 169 17.47 10.59 -4.57
N PHE A 170 16.69 9.59 -4.95
CA PHE A 170 16.32 8.49 -4.09
C PHE A 170 17.50 7.66 -3.54
N PRO A 171 18.55 7.32 -4.33
CA PRO A 171 19.66 6.51 -3.83
C PRO A 171 20.39 7.12 -2.63
N ASN A 172 20.46 8.45 -2.55
CA ASN A 172 21.06 9.12 -1.40
C ASN A 172 20.21 8.97 -0.14
N ILE A 173 18.90 9.22 -0.25
CA ILE A 173 17.95 9.05 0.87
C ILE A 173 17.97 7.60 1.35
N LEU A 174 17.90 6.63 0.44
CA LEU A 174 17.96 5.20 0.76
C LEU A 174 19.20 4.85 1.58
N ARG A 175 20.39 5.26 1.10
CA ARG A 175 21.65 5.00 1.80
C ARG A 175 21.69 5.63 3.20
N LYS A 176 21.20 6.87 3.34
CA LYS A 176 21.20 7.57 4.65
C LYS A 176 20.25 6.94 5.65
N ILE A 177 19.04 6.55 5.22
CA ILE A 177 18.08 5.82 6.07
C ILE A 177 18.65 4.46 6.48
N LYS A 178 19.23 3.71 5.52
CA LYS A 178 19.86 2.41 5.80
C LYS A 178 21.04 2.55 6.78
N SER A 179 21.89 3.56 6.60
CA SER A 179 23.02 3.84 7.52
C SER A 179 22.54 4.22 8.92
N ALA A 180 21.37 4.82 9.05
CA ALA A 180 20.75 5.13 10.35
C ALA A 180 20.14 3.89 11.04
N LYS A 181 20.22 2.69 10.42
CA LYS A 181 19.70 1.41 10.92
C LYS A 181 18.19 1.45 11.29
N LEU A 182 17.41 2.23 10.55
CA LEU A 182 15.98 2.35 10.77
C LEU A 182 15.23 1.25 10.02
N ASN A 183 14.30 0.59 10.72
CA ASN A 183 13.41 -0.40 10.13
C ASN A 183 12.28 0.32 9.39
N VAL A 184 12.34 0.30 8.06
CA VAL A 184 11.33 0.90 7.19
C VAL A 184 11.01 -0.03 6.03
N VAL A 185 9.77 0.02 5.57
CA VAL A 185 9.32 -0.57 4.31
C VAL A 185 9.35 0.51 3.23
N TRP A 186 9.86 0.19 2.06
CA TRP A 186 9.88 1.10 0.92
C TRP A 186 8.72 0.79 -0.03
N SER A 187 8.00 1.82 -0.43
CA SER A 187 6.93 1.76 -1.43
C SER A 187 7.12 2.85 -2.46
N SER A 188 6.85 2.55 -3.72
CA SER A 188 6.88 3.53 -4.81
C SER A 188 5.46 3.99 -5.16
N GLU A 189 5.30 5.30 -5.34
CA GLU A 189 4.08 5.93 -5.81
C GLU A 189 4.37 6.69 -7.12
N PRO A 190 4.08 6.09 -8.28
CA PRO A 190 4.48 6.64 -9.57
C PRO A 190 3.52 7.69 -10.14
N MET A 191 2.41 7.99 -9.47
CA MET A 191 1.32 8.75 -10.09
C MET A 191 1.44 10.26 -9.94
N HIS A 192 1.69 10.76 -8.71
CA HIS A 192 1.58 12.20 -8.42
C HIS A 192 2.65 13.06 -9.09
N ALA A 193 3.88 12.61 -9.13
CA ALA A 193 4.99 13.40 -9.68
C ALA A 193 5.14 13.26 -11.21
N ASN A 194 4.34 12.39 -11.84
CA ASN A 194 4.29 12.17 -13.29
C ASN A 194 2.99 12.71 -13.91
N ILE A 195 2.38 13.73 -13.30
CA ILE A 195 1.14 14.33 -13.78
C ILE A 195 1.43 15.21 -15.01
N GLU A 196 0.66 14.97 -16.06
CA GLU A 196 0.60 15.78 -17.28
C GLU A 196 -0.82 16.33 -17.47
N LYS A 197 -0.95 17.41 -18.24
CA LYS A 197 -2.27 17.90 -18.68
C LYS A 197 -2.55 17.37 -20.07
N SER A 198 -3.69 16.73 -20.27
CA SER A 198 -4.20 16.38 -21.60
C SER A 198 -4.56 17.61 -22.40
N LYS A 199 -4.76 17.46 -23.72
CA LYS A 199 -5.25 18.54 -24.60
C LYS A 199 -6.60 19.11 -24.13
N SER A 200 -7.42 18.31 -23.47
CA SER A 200 -8.72 18.70 -22.88
C SER A 200 -8.61 19.29 -21.48
N GLY A 201 -7.39 19.52 -20.94
CA GLY A 201 -7.16 20.14 -19.64
C GLY A 201 -7.21 19.19 -18.43
N TYR A 202 -7.58 17.93 -18.62
CA TYR A 202 -7.62 16.95 -17.52
C TYR A 202 -6.22 16.49 -17.11
N LYS A 203 -6.08 16.21 -15.80
CA LYS A 203 -4.85 15.60 -15.27
C LYS A 203 -4.76 14.14 -15.71
N THR A 204 -3.66 13.80 -16.36
CA THR A 204 -3.36 12.43 -16.82
C THR A 204 -1.93 12.04 -16.45
N ARG A 205 -1.53 10.84 -16.80
CA ARG A 205 -0.16 10.32 -16.62
C ARG A 205 0.23 9.56 -17.88
N ASN A 206 1.47 9.73 -18.29
CA ASN A 206 2.00 8.91 -19.36
C ASN A 206 2.25 7.51 -18.82
N PHE A 207 1.73 6.50 -19.50
CA PHE A 207 1.83 5.10 -19.07
C PHE A 207 3.27 4.54 -19.13
N LYS A 208 4.17 5.23 -19.85
CA LYS A 208 5.59 4.84 -19.97
C LYS A 208 6.48 5.41 -18.87
N ASN A 209 5.94 6.30 -18.01
CA ASN A 209 6.68 6.92 -16.92
C ASN A 209 6.62 6.10 -15.63
#